data_11647a5b578e9370488c02e3cf3fe146
#
_entry.id   11647a5b578e9370488c02e3cf3fe146
#
_cell.length_a   1.000
_cell.length_b   1.000
_cell.length_c   1.000
_cell.angle_alpha   90.00
_cell.angle_beta   90.00
_cell.angle_gamma   90.00
#
_symmetry.space_group_name_H-M   'P 1'
#
loop_
_entity.id
_entity.type
_entity.pdbx_description
1 polymer ?
#
loop_
_entity_poly.entity_id
_entity_poly.type
_entity_poly.pdbx_seq_one_letter_code
_entity_poly.pdbx_strand_id
1 'polypeptide(L)'
;MMTLPIGLRTDIDHWLAQDPDAATREALRQLGDRADAGDDRALAELRSAFAGPLTFGTAGLRAALGPGPARMNRVVVSRAAAGFAAWLTGRGLRGGTVLIGYDARYNSDVFARDTAEIMAAAGFDAVLTEGPTPTPVVAFGIRHFGCAAAVVVTASHNPPNDNGYKVYLGDGSQIIPPIDAEIAAAIATVADGPLASIPRSEDYRRIGADLVDAYVARAAALVPRAAPRDVSWVYTAMHGVGAPVVRRAAATAGFPPAVPVVEQIDPDPAFPTVPFPNPEEPGAIDLALDLARRSSVDVVIATDPDADRCAVAAPFPGPDGVPVWRMLTGDELGALLGDDALRRGVPGTFANSVVSSTLLARMAAAHGRRFTTTLTGFKWIGRVPDLAFGYEEAIGYCCDSAFVPDKDGITATISVLRLVAGLRASGRTVADRLDEIARTYGVHATGQLAVRVADLTVIGDAMARLRANPPRQLAGGPVEVHDLQVGGDLPPTDAVELSGEWVHVVARPSGTEPKLKCYLEARVSQSASAHDLAAARLAAATTLAQLRTEMATSLGVDA
;
A
#
# COMPACT_ATOMS: atom_id res chain seq x y z
N MET A 1 19.00 24.67 -34.81
CA MET A 1 17.77 23.87 -34.57
C MET A 1 18.25 22.50 -34.10
N MET A 2 17.99 22.14 -32.86
CA MET A 2 18.22 20.78 -32.36
C MET A 2 17.06 19.92 -32.86
N THR A 3 17.30 19.16 -33.92
CA THR A 3 16.32 18.15 -34.38
C THR A 3 16.40 16.92 -33.46
N LEU A 4 15.29 16.21 -33.33
CA LEU A 4 15.23 14.93 -32.59
C LEU A 4 16.37 14.00 -33.04
N PRO A 5 17.10 13.32 -32.14
CA PRO A 5 18.07 12.30 -32.50
C PRO A 5 17.43 11.23 -33.39
N ILE A 6 18.14 10.80 -34.45
CA ILE A 6 17.61 9.85 -35.46
C ILE A 6 17.06 8.57 -34.80
N GLY A 7 17.79 8.00 -33.84
CA GLY A 7 17.34 6.79 -33.12
C GLY A 7 16.02 7.00 -32.39
N LEU A 8 15.88 8.11 -31.64
CA LEU A 8 14.66 8.44 -30.92
C LEU A 8 13.47 8.68 -31.88
N ARG A 9 13.71 9.30 -33.04
CA ARG A 9 12.69 9.46 -34.08
C ARG A 9 12.19 8.10 -34.59
N THR A 10 13.11 7.19 -34.87
CA THR A 10 12.78 5.83 -35.33
C THR A 10 11.93 5.10 -34.28
N ASP A 11 12.29 5.21 -33.01
CA ASP A 11 11.53 4.60 -31.91
C ASP A 11 10.13 5.18 -31.77
N ILE A 12 10.00 6.51 -31.93
CA ILE A 12 8.71 7.21 -31.93
C ILE A 12 7.83 6.74 -33.09
N ASP A 13 8.37 6.65 -34.32
CA ASP A 13 7.63 6.22 -35.50
C ASP A 13 7.15 4.76 -35.36
N HIS A 14 8.01 3.87 -34.84
CA HIS A 14 7.63 2.49 -34.53
C HIS A 14 6.51 2.42 -33.47
N TRP A 15 6.58 3.27 -32.44
CA TRP A 15 5.56 3.31 -31.41
C TRP A 15 4.23 3.79 -31.95
N LEU A 16 4.22 4.88 -32.73
CA LEU A 16 3.02 5.44 -33.36
C LEU A 16 2.31 4.43 -34.29
N ALA A 17 3.09 3.57 -34.95
CA ALA A 17 2.55 2.54 -35.85
C ALA A 17 1.81 1.41 -35.12
N GLN A 18 2.13 1.13 -33.86
CA GLN A 18 1.54 0.01 -33.11
C GLN A 18 0.57 0.43 -32.00
N ASP A 19 0.65 1.66 -31.51
CA ASP A 19 -0.19 2.12 -30.39
C ASP A 19 -1.66 2.18 -30.83
N PRO A 20 -2.57 1.41 -30.18
CA PRO A 20 -3.98 1.37 -30.56
C PRO A 20 -4.76 2.60 -30.08
N ASP A 21 -4.20 3.40 -29.15
CA ASP A 21 -4.88 4.55 -28.57
C ASP A 21 -4.62 5.83 -29.36
N ALA A 22 -5.69 6.43 -29.88
CA ALA A 22 -5.60 7.67 -30.65
C ALA A 22 -5.10 8.86 -29.80
N ALA A 23 -5.47 8.91 -28.51
CA ALA A 23 -5.08 10.00 -27.62
C ALA A 23 -3.58 9.97 -27.31
N THR A 24 -3.02 8.78 -27.01
CA THR A 24 -1.57 8.62 -26.77
C THR A 24 -0.76 8.86 -28.04
N ARG A 25 -1.25 8.41 -29.20
CA ARG A 25 -0.59 8.74 -30.49
C ARG A 25 -0.53 10.24 -30.75
N GLU A 26 -1.63 10.95 -30.51
CA GLU A 26 -1.68 12.40 -30.71
C GLU A 26 -0.77 13.13 -29.73
N ALA A 27 -0.79 12.76 -28.46
CA ALA A 27 0.12 13.29 -27.44
C ALA A 27 1.60 13.11 -27.85
N LEU A 28 1.94 11.92 -28.39
CA LEU A 28 3.30 11.62 -28.83
C LEU A 28 3.71 12.49 -30.04
N ARG A 29 2.81 12.71 -31.03
CA ARG A 29 3.09 13.60 -32.16
C ARG A 29 3.35 15.03 -31.67
N GLN A 30 2.47 15.56 -30.79
CA GLN A 30 2.63 16.90 -30.24
C GLN A 30 3.95 17.07 -29.47
N LEU A 31 4.36 16.05 -28.67
CA LEU A 31 5.67 16.08 -28.02
C LEU A 31 6.80 16.08 -29.03
N GLY A 32 6.72 15.28 -30.09
CA GLY A 32 7.68 15.26 -31.19
C GLY A 32 7.82 16.60 -31.88
N ASP A 33 6.69 17.21 -32.27
CA ASP A 33 6.65 18.51 -32.95
C ASP A 33 7.26 19.62 -32.07
N ARG A 34 6.94 19.63 -30.78
CA ARG A 34 7.52 20.58 -29.82
C ARG A 34 9.03 20.40 -29.67
N ALA A 35 9.50 19.16 -29.56
CA ALA A 35 10.92 18.87 -29.46
C ALA A 35 11.69 19.28 -30.74
N ASP A 36 11.10 19.04 -31.93
CA ASP A 36 11.67 19.50 -33.21
C ASP A 36 11.66 21.03 -33.34
N ALA A 37 10.72 21.72 -32.69
CA ALA A 37 10.69 23.17 -32.59
C ALA A 37 11.69 23.75 -31.57
N GLY A 38 12.45 22.89 -30.85
CA GLY A 38 13.48 23.29 -29.88
C GLY A 38 12.98 23.42 -28.44
N ASP A 39 11.88 22.76 -28.08
CA ASP A 39 11.42 22.67 -26.69
C ASP A 39 12.22 21.60 -25.94
N ASP A 40 13.20 22.02 -25.13
CA ASP A 40 14.06 21.13 -24.34
C ASP A 40 13.29 20.27 -23.33
N ARG A 41 12.14 20.76 -22.82
CA ARG A 41 11.29 19.98 -21.88
C ARG A 41 10.61 18.84 -22.62
N ALA A 42 10.08 19.09 -23.82
CA ALA A 42 9.48 18.05 -24.63
C ALA A 42 10.51 16.99 -25.05
N LEU A 43 11.74 17.42 -25.38
CA LEU A 43 12.83 16.48 -25.66
C LEU A 43 13.23 15.64 -24.44
N ALA A 44 13.30 16.23 -23.25
CA ALA A 44 13.60 15.52 -22.01
C ALA A 44 12.49 14.51 -21.66
N GLU A 45 11.22 14.90 -21.87
CA GLU A 45 10.07 14.02 -21.68
C GLU A 45 10.08 12.83 -22.63
N LEU A 46 10.36 13.04 -23.92
CA LEU A 46 10.52 11.97 -24.90
C LEU A 46 11.68 11.02 -24.53
N ARG A 47 12.83 11.55 -24.15
CA ARG A 47 13.95 10.72 -23.70
C ARG A 47 13.58 9.88 -22.48
N SER A 48 12.85 10.42 -21.53
CA SER A 48 12.36 9.69 -20.38
C SER A 48 11.31 8.64 -20.76
N ALA A 49 10.40 8.94 -21.69
CA ALA A 49 9.37 8.01 -22.14
C ALA A 49 9.95 6.82 -22.95
N PHE A 50 11.09 7.03 -23.60
CA PHE A 50 11.79 6.03 -24.43
C PHE A 50 13.13 5.55 -23.82
N ALA A 51 13.33 5.76 -22.50
CA ALA A 51 14.56 5.32 -21.82
C ALA A 51 14.70 3.78 -21.69
N GLY A 52 13.68 3.04 -22.08
CA GLY A 52 13.60 1.58 -22.02
C GLY A 52 12.23 1.08 -21.62
N PRO A 53 12.01 -0.24 -21.60
CA PRO A 53 10.74 -0.81 -21.17
C PRO A 53 10.49 -0.59 -19.68
N LEU A 54 9.23 -0.41 -19.31
CA LEU A 54 8.81 -0.35 -17.92
C LEU A 54 9.11 -1.70 -17.23
N THR A 55 9.82 -1.63 -16.12
CA THR A 55 10.23 -2.84 -15.38
C THR A 55 9.03 -3.46 -14.67
N PHE A 56 8.79 -4.75 -14.95
CA PHE A 56 7.83 -5.55 -14.20
C PHE A 56 8.52 -6.14 -12.97
N GLY A 57 8.00 -5.85 -11.80
CA GLY A 57 8.55 -6.33 -10.53
C GLY A 57 7.49 -6.94 -9.62
N THR A 58 7.85 -7.17 -8.37
CA THR A 58 6.94 -7.78 -7.37
C THR A 58 5.69 -6.94 -7.06
N ALA A 59 5.71 -5.64 -7.37
CA ALA A 59 4.53 -4.77 -7.30
C ALA A 59 3.75 -4.73 -8.64
N GLY A 60 4.11 -5.57 -9.62
CA GLY A 60 3.61 -5.51 -10.99
C GLY A 60 4.22 -4.35 -11.77
N LEU A 61 3.40 -3.59 -12.52
CA LEU A 61 3.80 -2.36 -13.20
C LEU A 61 3.26 -1.13 -12.46
N ARG A 62 4.01 -0.04 -12.48
CA ARG A 62 3.54 1.26 -12.00
C ARG A 62 4.33 2.40 -12.63
N ALA A 63 3.68 3.32 -13.31
CA ALA A 63 4.27 4.52 -13.88
C ALA A 63 3.21 5.57 -14.23
N ALA A 64 3.69 6.74 -14.62
CA ALA A 64 2.84 7.77 -15.22
C ALA A 64 2.19 7.27 -16.53
N LEU A 65 0.95 7.69 -16.76
CA LEU A 65 0.24 7.50 -18.03
C LEU A 65 0.95 8.30 -19.13
N GLY A 66 1.00 7.75 -20.33
CA GLY A 66 1.55 8.44 -21.49
C GLY A 66 2.08 7.50 -22.57
N PRO A 67 2.55 8.06 -23.69
CA PRO A 67 3.14 7.31 -24.78
C PRO A 67 4.55 6.82 -24.43
N GLY A 68 4.96 5.73 -25.06
CA GLY A 68 6.31 5.17 -24.95
C GLY A 68 6.45 4.00 -23.98
N PRO A 69 7.55 3.25 -24.08
CA PRO A 69 7.74 1.98 -23.37
C PRO A 69 7.93 2.15 -21.84
N ALA A 70 8.36 3.32 -21.37
CA ALA A 70 8.55 3.60 -19.94
C ALA A 70 7.31 4.25 -19.28
N ARG A 71 6.14 4.16 -19.90
CA ARG A 71 4.88 4.73 -19.41
C ARG A 71 3.78 3.67 -19.37
N MET A 72 2.76 3.92 -18.52
CA MET A 72 1.55 3.10 -18.54
C MET A 72 0.67 3.50 -19.74
N ASN A 73 0.39 2.53 -20.61
CA ASN A 73 -0.45 2.68 -21.79
C ASN A 73 -0.92 1.31 -22.28
N ARG A 74 -1.81 1.29 -23.29
CA ARG A 74 -2.42 0.07 -23.82
C ARG A 74 -1.40 -0.91 -24.42
N VAL A 75 -0.29 -0.41 -25.01
CA VAL A 75 0.78 -1.27 -25.57
C VAL A 75 1.46 -2.05 -24.44
N VAL A 76 1.88 -1.34 -23.39
CA VAL A 76 2.58 -1.92 -22.24
C VAL A 76 1.68 -2.89 -21.50
N VAL A 77 0.42 -2.52 -21.24
CA VAL A 77 -0.56 -3.39 -20.56
C VAL A 77 -0.89 -4.63 -21.39
N SER A 78 -1.08 -4.50 -22.69
CA SER A 78 -1.36 -5.66 -23.56
C SER A 78 -0.20 -6.65 -23.56
N ARG A 79 1.03 -6.17 -23.62
CA ARG A 79 2.24 -7.02 -23.53
C ARG A 79 2.35 -7.68 -22.16
N ALA A 80 2.06 -6.96 -21.07
CA ALA A 80 2.04 -7.50 -19.72
C ALA A 80 0.98 -8.61 -19.57
N ALA A 81 -0.24 -8.36 -20.05
CA ALA A 81 -1.32 -9.35 -20.01
C ALA A 81 -0.98 -10.62 -20.81
N ALA A 82 -0.43 -10.46 -22.02
CA ALA A 82 -0.04 -11.59 -22.87
C ALA A 82 1.15 -12.38 -22.28
N GLY A 83 2.16 -11.69 -21.74
CA GLY A 83 3.28 -12.33 -21.05
C GLY A 83 2.82 -13.10 -19.81
N PHE A 84 1.91 -12.51 -19.02
CA PHE A 84 1.35 -13.17 -17.84
C PHE A 84 0.50 -14.40 -18.25
N ALA A 85 -0.32 -14.30 -19.30
CA ALA A 85 -1.07 -15.43 -19.84
C ALA A 85 -0.15 -16.57 -20.33
N ALA A 86 0.96 -16.24 -21.00
CA ALA A 86 1.96 -17.20 -21.43
C ALA A 86 2.64 -17.89 -20.23
N TRP A 87 3.00 -17.14 -19.19
CA TRP A 87 3.58 -17.67 -17.97
C TRP A 87 2.60 -18.63 -17.24
N LEU A 88 1.33 -18.22 -17.07
CA LEU A 88 0.29 -19.07 -16.48
C LEU A 88 0.08 -20.37 -17.28
N THR A 89 0.07 -20.28 -18.62
CA THR A 89 -0.03 -21.43 -19.51
C THR A 89 1.15 -22.39 -19.32
N GLY A 90 2.38 -21.85 -19.23
CA GLY A 90 3.59 -22.64 -18.96
C GLY A 90 3.58 -23.35 -17.60
N ARG A 91 2.78 -22.87 -16.65
CA ARG A 91 2.53 -23.48 -15.34
C ARG A 91 1.36 -24.49 -15.33
N GLY A 92 0.74 -24.76 -16.49
CA GLY A 92 -0.37 -25.68 -16.60
C GLY A 92 -1.70 -25.15 -16.08
N LEU A 93 -1.84 -23.83 -15.93
CA LEU A 93 -3.05 -23.19 -15.37
C LEU A 93 -4.05 -22.74 -16.44
N ARG A 94 -3.84 -23.09 -17.71
CA ARG A 94 -4.76 -22.78 -18.81
C ARG A 94 -6.15 -23.35 -18.51
N GLY A 95 -7.21 -22.58 -18.80
CA GLY A 95 -8.60 -22.93 -18.47
C GLY A 95 -9.01 -22.53 -17.06
N GLY A 96 -8.06 -22.14 -16.19
CA GLY A 96 -8.38 -21.60 -14.87
C GLY A 96 -9.00 -20.21 -14.95
N THR A 97 -9.72 -19.83 -13.90
CA THR A 97 -10.35 -18.50 -13.80
C THR A 97 -9.28 -17.44 -13.49
N VAL A 98 -9.28 -16.35 -14.27
CA VAL A 98 -8.49 -15.13 -13.99
C VAL A 98 -9.45 -13.99 -13.69
N LEU A 99 -9.44 -13.49 -12.45
CA LEU A 99 -10.29 -12.38 -12.02
C LEU A 99 -9.58 -11.06 -12.29
N ILE A 100 -10.26 -10.12 -12.96
CA ILE A 100 -9.72 -8.81 -13.31
C ILE A 100 -10.59 -7.73 -12.67
N GLY A 101 -9.97 -6.87 -11.87
CA GLY A 101 -10.62 -5.69 -11.30
C GLY A 101 -9.82 -4.42 -11.58
N TYR A 102 -10.43 -3.28 -11.29
CA TYR A 102 -9.83 -1.98 -11.54
C TYR A 102 -10.40 -0.90 -10.62
N ASP A 103 -9.61 0.14 -10.36
CA ASP A 103 -10.05 1.35 -9.65
C ASP A 103 -10.64 2.39 -10.61
N ALA A 104 -10.93 3.60 -10.11
CA ALA A 104 -11.54 4.66 -10.92
C ALA A 104 -10.53 5.62 -11.56
N ARG A 105 -9.24 5.27 -11.63
CA ARG A 105 -8.23 6.11 -12.28
C ARG A 105 -8.42 6.16 -13.79
N TYR A 106 -7.84 7.19 -14.41
CA TYR A 106 -7.82 7.30 -15.88
C TYR A 106 -7.30 6.02 -16.53
N ASN A 107 -8.03 5.50 -17.52
CA ASN A 107 -7.70 4.29 -18.28
C ASN A 107 -7.72 2.96 -17.50
N SER A 108 -8.09 2.93 -16.23
CA SER A 108 -8.13 1.66 -15.48
C SER A 108 -9.11 0.66 -16.10
N ASP A 109 -10.28 1.12 -16.53
CA ASP A 109 -11.31 0.31 -17.21
C ASP A 109 -10.83 -0.20 -18.58
N VAL A 110 -10.10 0.65 -19.33
CA VAL A 110 -9.54 0.29 -20.65
C VAL A 110 -8.48 -0.79 -20.50
N PHE A 111 -7.56 -0.63 -19.55
CA PHE A 111 -6.49 -1.58 -19.28
C PHE A 111 -7.02 -2.92 -18.74
N ALA A 112 -8.04 -2.86 -17.89
CA ALA A 112 -8.70 -4.06 -17.39
C ALA A 112 -9.42 -4.83 -18.50
N ARG A 113 -10.08 -4.15 -19.42
CA ARG A 113 -10.72 -4.74 -20.60
C ARG A 113 -9.69 -5.35 -21.54
N ASP A 114 -8.62 -4.61 -21.91
CA ASP A 114 -7.52 -5.15 -22.72
C ASP A 114 -6.96 -6.46 -22.10
N THR A 115 -6.82 -6.49 -20.77
CA THR A 115 -6.40 -7.69 -20.04
C THR A 115 -7.39 -8.83 -20.16
N ALA A 116 -8.69 -8.58 -19.97
CA ALA A 116 -9.73 -9.61 -20.05
C ALA A 116 -9.81 -10.23 -21.45
N GLU A 117 -9.77 -9.40 -22.50
CA GLU A 117 -9.77 -9.85 -23.90
C GLU A 117 -8.57 -10.76 -24.22
N ILE A 118 -7.39 -10.41 -23.73
CA ILE A 118 -6.15 -11.18 -23.96
C ILE A 118 -6.17 -12.49 -23.18
N MET A 119 -6.60 -12.47 -21.91
CA MET A 119 -6.73 -13.68 -21.09
C MET A 119 -7.75 -14.65 -21.68
N ALA A 120 -8.91 -14.16 -22.16
CA ALA A 120 -9.92 -14.97 -22.83
C ALA A 120 -9.37 -15.61 -24.11
N ALA A 121 -8.69 -14.85 -24.97
CA ALA A 121 -8.06 -15.37 -26.19
C ALA A 121 -6.96 -16.40 -25.89
N ALA A 122 -6.25 -16.29 -24.77
CA ALA A 122 -5.26 -17.27 -24.31
C ALA A 122 -5.90 -18.55 -23.73
N GLY A 123 -7.23 -18.61 -23.62
CA GLY A 123 -8.00 -19.77 -23.18
C GLY A 123 -8.17 -19.87 -21.66
N PHE A 124 -8.14 -18.75 -20.96
CA PHE A 124 -8.54 -18.64 -19.55
C PHE A 124 -10.03 -18.29 -19.43
N ASP A 125 -10.67 -18.70 -18.34
CA ASP A 125 -11.97 -18.18 -17.93
C ASP A 125 -11.76 -16.77 -17.34
N ALA A 126 -11.70 -15.77 -18.22
CA ALA A 126 -11.49 -14.39 -17.82
C ALA A 126 -12.77 -13.79 -17.23
N VAL A 127 -12.68 -13.18 -16.06
CA VAL A 127 -13.81 -12.58 -15.34
C VAL A 127 -13.48 -11.15 -14.98
N LEU A 128 -14.15 -10.18 -15.61
CA LEU A 128 -13.96 -8.75 -15.38
C LEU A 128 -15.03 -8.21 -14.42
N THR A 129 -14.65 -7.37 -13.46
CA THR A 129 -15.63 -6.67 -12.63
C THR A 129 -16.49 -5.73 -13.47
N GLU A 130 -17.79 -5.61 -13.13
CA GLU A 130 -18.73 -4.75 -13.88
C GLU A 130 -18.42 -3.26 -13.77
N GLY A 131 -17.80 -2.85 -12.66
CA GLY A 131 -17.41 -1.47 -12.38
C GLY A 131 -16.14 -1.38 -11.54
N PRO A 132 -15.70 -0.16 -11.23
CA PRO A 132 -14.58 0.08 -10.35
C PRO A 132 -14.77 -0.63 -9.01
N THR A 133 -13.76 -1.39 -8.59
CA THR A 133 -13.86 -2.32 -7.46
C THR A 133 -12.62 -2.19 -6.57
N PRO A 134 -12.78 -2.10 -5.23
CA PRO A 134 -11.67 -2.08 -4.31
C PRO A 134 -10.73 -3.27 -4.45
N THR A 135 -9.43 -3.03 -4.35
CA THR A 135 -8.39 -4.08 -4.40
C THR A 135 -8.69 -5.26 -3.45
N PRO A 136 -9.07 -5.07 -2.17
CA PRO A 136 -9.36 -6.20 -1.28
C PRO A 136 -10.57 -7.03 -1.69
N VAL A 137 -11.55 -6.46 -2.38
CA VAL A 137 -12.70 -7.21 -2.92
C VAL A 137 -12.25 -8.18 -4.01
N VAL A 138 -11.36 -7.74 -4.89
CA VAL A 138 -10.77 -8.61 -5.93
C VAL A 138 -9.89 -9.69 -5.30
N ALA A 139 -9.03 -9.32 -4.35
CA ALA A 139 -8.19 -10.26 -3.61
C ALA A 139 -9.02 -11.34 -2.88
N PHE A 140 -10.14 -10.94 -2.26
CA PHE A 140 -11.12 -11.87 -1.67
C PHE A 140 -11.67 -12.86 -2.72
N GLY A 141 -12.02 -12.35 -3.89
CA GLY A 141 -12.58 -13.16 -4.98
C GLY A 141 -11.67 -14.29 -5.42
N ILE A 142 -10.36 -14.13 -5.31
CA ILE A 142 -9.39 -15.18 -5.71
C ILE A 142 -9.65 -16.47 -4.92
N ARG A 143 -9.67 -16.38 -3.60
CA ARG A 143 -9.90 -17.54 -2.73
C ARG A 143 -11.35 -17.98 -2.71
N HIS A 144 -12.28 -17.03 -2.77
CA HIS A 144 -13.71 -17.32 -2.71
C HIS A 144 -14.19 -18.11 -3.92
N PHE A 145 -13.69 -17.81 -5.13
CA PHE A 145 -14.06 -18.49 -6.36
C PHE A 145 -13.02 -19.53 -6.83
N GLY A 146 -11.90 -19.68 -6.13
CA GLY A 146 -10.84 -20.60 -6.51
C GLY A 146 -10.13 -20.20 -7.80
N CYS A 147 -9.87 -18.89 -7.99
CA CYS A 147 -9.23 -18.38 -9.18
C CYS A 147 -7.77 -18.86 -9.28
N ALA A 148 -7.28 -19.07 -10.49
CA ALA A 148 -5.87 -19.38 -10.76
C ALA A 148 -4.98 -18.15 -10.53
N ALA A 149 -5.50 -16.95 -10.83
CA ALA A 149 -4.81 -15.67 -10.67
C ALA A 149 -5.80 -14.51 -10.65
N ALA A 150 -5.31 -13.32 -10.31
CA ALA A 150 -6.05 -12.09 -10.55
C ALA A 150 -5.13 -10.93 -10.95
N VAL A 151 -5.74 -9.93 -11.56
CA VAL A 151 -5.13 -8.66 -11.91
C VAL A 151 -5.98 -7.53 -11.33
N VAL A 152 -5.31 -6.54 -10.72
CA VAL A 152 -5.98 -5.30 -10.30
C VAL A 152 -5.26 -4.11 -10.94
N VAL A 153 -6.00 -3.39 -11.78
CA VAL A 153 -5.51 -2.18 -12.44
C VAL A 153 -5.70 -0.99 -11.52
N THR A 154 -4.62 -0.58 -10.88
CA THR A 154 -4.59 0.53 -9.91
C THR A 154 -3.17 0.99 -9.64
N ALA A 155 -3.01 2.29 -9.33
CA ALA A 155 -1.78 2.81 -8.76
C ALA A 155 -1.91 3.12 -7.26
N SER A 156 -2.96 2.59 -6.58
CA SER A 156 -3.22 2.83 -5.15
C SER A 156 -3.26 4.33 -4.82
N HIS A 157 -2.37 4.83 -3.98
CA HIS A 157 -2.29 6.22 -3.54
C HIS A 157 -1.33 7.10 -4.35
N ASN A 158 -0.83 6.64 -5.50
CA ASN A 158 0.04 7.45 -6.36
C ASN A 158 -0.71 8.67 -6.95
N PRO A 159 0.02 9.69 -7.45
CA PRO A 159 -0.58 10.86 -8.11
C PRO A 159 -1.60 10.53 -9.20
N PRO A 160 -2.46 11.50 -9.59
CA PRO A 160 -3.54 11.28 -10.56
C PRO A 160 -3.09 10.73 -11.92
N ASN A 161 -1.91 11.15 -12.37
CA ASN A 161 -1.38 10.76 -13.67
C ASN A 161 -0.72 9.37 -13.70
N ASP A 162 -0.65 8.68 -12.57
CA ASP A 162 -0.09 7.33 -12.48
C ASP A 162 -1.18 6.28 -12.62
N ASN A 163 -0.81 5.15 -13.24
CA ASN A 163 -1.58 3.91 -13.17
C ASN A 163 -0.66 2.72 -12.94
N GLY A 164 -1.22 1.54 -12.70
CA GLY A 164 -0.45 0.35 -12.40
C GLY A 164 -1.21 -0.93 -12.70
N TYR A 165 -0.54 -2.05 -12.47
CA TYR A 165 -1.00 -3.39 -12.83
C TYR A 165 -0.51 -4.37 -11.76
N LYS A 166 -1.31 -4.58 -10.71
CA LYS A 166 -1.01 -5.54 -9.62
C LYS A 166 -1.38 -6.96 -10.07
N VAL A 167 -0.51 -7.93 -9.77
CA VAL A 167 -0.73 -9.34 -10.10
C VAL A 167 -0.77 -10.18 -8.84
N TYR A 168 -1.77 -11.05 -8.77
CA TYR A 168 -2.03 -11.99 -7.68
C TYR A 168 -2.07 -13.42 -8.22
N LEU A 169 -1.66 -14.39 -7.40
CA LEU A 169 -1.78 -15.80 -7.70
C LEU A 169 -2.95 -16.45 -6.96
N GLY A 170 -3.21 -17.71 -7.24
CA GLY A 170 -4.32 -18.46 -6.66
C GLY A 170 -4.28 -18.61 -5.13
N ASP A 171 -3.14 -18.35 -4.51
CA ASP A 171 -2.99 -18.26 -3.05
C ASP A 171 -3.59 -16.97 -2.44
N GLY A 172 -4.04 -16.04 -3.27
CA GLY A 172 -4.61 -14.75 -2.88
C GLY A 172 -3.57 -13.67 -2.57
N SER A 173 -2.28 -13.95 -2.74
CA SER A 173 -1.20 -13.02 -2.43
C SER A 173 -0.54 -12.46 -3.70
N GLN A 174 0.03 -11.26 -3.60
CA GLN A 174 0.85 -10.67 -4.66
C GLN A 174 2.10 -11.52 -4.92
N ILE A 175 2.66 -11.42 -6.12
CA ILE A 175 3.85 -12.18 -6.53
C ILE A 175 5.10 -11.80 -5.73
N ILE A 176 6.01 -12.76 -5.59
CA ILE A 176 7.33 -12.59 -4.96
C ILE A 176 8.42 -13.18 -5.88
N PRO A 177 9.71 -12.82 -5.68
CA PRO A 177 10.80 -13.48 -6.40
C PRO A 177 10.79 -15.00 -6.20
N PRO A 178 11.13 -15.81 -7.22
CA PRO A 178 11.59 -15.40 -8.57
C PRO A 178 10.44 -15.19 -9.59
N ILE A 179 9.19 -15.27 -9.18
CA ILE A 179 8.02 -15.26 -10.07
C ILE A 179 7.94 -13.95 -10.88
N ASP A 180 8.25 -12.83 -10.28
CA ASP A 180 8.30 -11.53 -10.95
C ASP A 180 9.28 -11.51 -12.13
N ALA A 181 10.49 -12.06 -11.94
CA ALA A 181 11.49 -12.17 -13.00
C ALA A 181 11.05 -13.14 -14.11
N GLU A 182 10.39 -14.24 -13.77
CA GLU A 182 9.85 -15.19 -14.74
C GLU A 182 8.76 -14.56 -15.61
N ILE A 183 7.83 -13.81 -15.00
CA ILE A 183 6.78 -13.07 -15.72
C ILE A 183 7.40 -11.97 -16.57
N ALA A 184 8.39 -11.21 -16.06
CA ALA A 184 9.11 -10.19 -16.81
C ALA A 184 9.78 -10.78 -18.07
N ALA A 185 10.40 -11.96 -17.98
CA ALA A 185 10.98 -12.66 -19.11
C ALA A 185 9.92 -13.08 -20.16
N ALA A 186 8.76 -13.53 -19.71
CA ALA A 186 7.64 -13.86 -20.60
C ALA A 186 7.10 -12.60 -21.31
N ILE A 187 6.99 -11.47 -20.60
CA ILE A 187 6.61 -10.18 -21.18
C ILE A 187 7.62 -9.73 -22.23
N ALA A 188 8.93 -9.84 -21.96
CA ALA A 188 9.98 -9.49 -22.90
C ALA A 188 9.87 -10.33 -24.19
N THR A 189 9.65 -11.63 -24.07
CA THR A 189 9.45 -12.53 -25.22
C THR A 189 8.26 -12.10 -26.09
N VAL A 190 7.16 -11.69 -25.47
CA VAL A 190 5.98 -11.16 -26.20
C VAL A 190 6.29 -9.81 -26.85
N ALA A 191 7.12 -8.99 -26.19
CA ALA A 191 7.48 -7.65 -26.69
C ALA A 191 8.35 -7.65 -27.94
N ASP A 192 9.05 -8.76 -28.24
CA ASP A 192 9.81 -8.95 -29.48
C ASP A 192 8.90 -9.05 -30.73
N GLY A 193 7.62 -9.37 -30.53
CA GLY A 193 6.63 -9.46 -31.60
C GLY A 193 5.81 -8.17 -31.78
N PRO A 194 5.12 -8.03 -32.94
CA PRO A 194 4.21 -6.91 -33.16
C PRO A 194 3.01 -6.99 -32.25
N LEU A 195 2.53 -5.86 -31.72
CA LEU A 195 1.36 -5.78 -30.84
C LEU A 195 0.11 -6.44 -31.48
N ALA A 196 -0.07 -6.27 -32.78
CA ALA A 196 -1.19 -6.83 -33.53
C ALA A 196 -1.20 -8.38 -33.56
N SER A 197 -0.09 -9.04 -33.20
CA SER A 197 -0.06 -10.50 -33.08
C SER A 197 -0.61 -11.04 -31.78
N ILE A 198 -0.88 -10.19 -30.79
CA ILE A 198 -1.50 -10.57 -29.51
C ILE A 198 -2.99 -10.84 -29.77
N PRO A 199 -3.46 -12.11 -29.62
CA PRO A 199 -4.87 -12.41 -29.85
C PRO A 199 -5.77 -11.75 -28.80
N ARG A 200 -6.99 -11.41 -29.19
CA ARG A 200 -8.03 -10.85 -28.33
C ARG A 200 -9.35 -11.57 -28.55
N SER A 201 -10.15 -11.70 -27.50
CA SER A 201 -11.50 -12.27 -27.54
C SER A 201 -12.40 -11.49 -26.60
N GLU A 202 -13.60 -11.17 -27.05
CA GLU A 202 -14.62 -10.57 -26.19
C GLU A 202 -15.40 -11.62 -25.37
N ASP A 203 -15.04 -12.90 -25.50
CA ASP A 203 -15.67 -14.00 -24.78
C ASP A 203 -15.12 -14.11 -23.33
N TYR A 204 -15.34 -13.07 -22.54
CA TYR A 204 -15.06 -13.01 -21.12
C TYR A 204 -16.35 -12.74 -20.34
N ARG A 205 -16.40 -13.23 -19.11
CA ARG A 205 -17.53 -13.01 -18.21
C ARG A 205 -17.40 -11.69 -17.44
N ARG A 206 -18.52 -11.20 -16.93
CA ARG A 206 -18.56 -10.09 -16.00
C ARG A 206 -19.10 -10.55 -14.65
N ILE A 207 -18.59 -9.93 -13.58
CA ILE A 207 -19.03 -10.18 -12.22
C ILE A 207 -19.26 -8.83 -11.50
N GLY A 208 -20.37 -8.72 -10.80
CA GLY A 208 -20.77 -7.50 -10.10
C GLY A 208 -21.22 -7.78 -8.67
N ALA A 209 -22.52 -7.78 -8.44
CA ALA A 209 -23.12 -7.87 -7.11
C ALA A 209 -22.66 -9.12 -6.34
N ASP A 210 -22.57 -10.28 -6.97
CA ASP A 210 -22.26 -11.56 -6.31
C ASP A 210 -20.90 -11.50 -5.57
N LEU A 211 -19.88 -10.92 -6.21
CA LEU A 211 -18.56 -10.74 -5.61
C LEU A 211 -18.63 -9.78 -4.42
N VAL A 212 -19.25 -8.62 -4.63
CA VAL A 212 -19.33 -7.58 -3.61
C VAL A 212 -20.19 -8.02 -2.44
N ASP A 213 -21.31 -8.72 -2.68
CA ASP A 213 -22.21 -9.23 -1.64
C ASP A 213 -21.53 -10.28 -0.77
N ALA A 214 -20.80 -11.21 -1.39
CA ALA A 214 -20.02 -12.22 -0.67
C ALA A 214 -18.93 -11.58 0.20
N TYR A 215 -18.20 -10.60 -0.34
CA TYR A 215 -17.20 -9.86 0.42
C TYR A 215 -17.81 -9.07 1.59
N VAL A 216 -18.90 -8.33 1.35
CA VAL A 216 -19.61 -7.55 2.38
C VAL A 216 -20.10 -8.45 3.51
N ALA A 217 -20.69 -9.60 3.18
CA ALA A 217 -21.13 -10.57 4.17
C ALA A 217 -19.95 -11.09 5.02
N ARG A 218 -18.80 -11.36 4.38
CA ARG A 218 -17.59 -11.80 5.09
C ARG A 218 -17.03 -10.71 6.00
N ALA A 219 -16.88 -9.48 5.51
CA ALA A 219 -16.39 -8.35 6.30
C ALA A 219 -17.29 -8.07 7.52
N ALA A 220 -18.60 -8.10 7.33
CA ALA A 220 -19.56 -7.92 8.42
C ALA A 220 -19.49 -9.04 9.49
N ALA A 221 -19.17 -10.26 9.09
CA ALA A 221 -19.03 -11.40 10.00
C ALA A 221 -17.85 -11.28 10.98
N LEU A 222 -16.92 -10.33 10.78
CA LEU A 222 -15.85 -10.01 11.73
C LEU A 222 -16.39 -9.35 13.01
N VAL A 223 -17.65 -8.91 13.02
CA VAL A 223 -18.31 -8.28 14.17
C VAL A 223 -19.24 -9.30 14.85
N PRO A 224 -18.89 -9.80 16.05
CA PRO A 224 -19.75 -10.72 16.78
C PRO A 224 -21.14 -10.12 17.02
N ARG A 225 -22.19 -10.95 17.00
CA ARG A 225 -23.59 -10.49 17.19
C ARG A 225 -23.79 -9.68 18.46
N ALA A 226 -23.12 -10.04 19.55
CA ALA A 226 -23.21 -9.37 20.83
C ALA A 226 -22.32 -8.13 20.99
N ALA A 227 -21.49 -7.81 20.00
CA ALA A 227 -20.60 -6.65 20.09
C ALA A 227 -21.39 -5.34 20.07
N PRO A 228 -20.96 -4.31 20.83
CA PRO A 228 -21.52 -2.96 20.73
C PRO A 228 -21.41 -2.39 19.31
N ARG A 229 -22.36 -1.51 18.95
CA ARG A 229 -22.39 -0.86 17.63
C ARG A 229 -22.60 0.65 17.71
N ASP A 230 -22.76 1.18 18.91
CA ASP A 230 -22.92 2.61 19.10
C ASP A 230 -21.57 3.30 18.90
N VAL A 231 -21.38 3.87 17.73
CA VAL A 231 -20.19 4.64 17.32
C VAL A 231 -20.60 5.69 16.29
N SER A 232 -20.09 6.90 16.44
CA SER A 232 -20.24 7.98 15.47
C SER A 232 -18.90 8.21 14.75
N TRP A 233 -18.93 8.33 13.44
CA TRP A 233 -17.71 8.36 12.65
C TRP A 233 -17.82 9.18 11.38
N VAL A 234 -16.72 9.83 11.01
CA VAL A 234 -16.51 10.49 9.72
C VAL A 234 -15.78 9.53 8.80
N TYR A 235 -16.14 9.55 7.52
CA TYR A 235 -15.47 8.73 6.51
C TYR A 235 -15.14 9.51 5.25
N THR A 236 -13.93 9.29 4.72
CA THR A 236 -13.51 9.72 3.38
C THR A 236 -12.92 8.54 2.59
N ALA A 237 -13.30 8.44 1.32
CA ALA A 237 -12.70 7.54 0.34
C ALA A 237 -11.58 8.21 -0.45
N MET A 238 -11.26 9.47 -0.18
CA MET A 238 -10.25 10.25 -0.90
C MET A 238 -10.41 10.17 -2.43
N HIS A 239 -11.64 10.35 -2.92
CA HIS A 239 -12.02 10.19 -4.33
C HIS A 239 -11.77 8.78 -4.90
N GLY A 240 -11.64 7.77 -4.04
CA GLY A 240 -11.43 6.38 -4.41
C GLY A 240 -12.70 5.55 -4.48
N VAL A 241 -12.53 4.26 -4.68
CA VAL A 241 -13.62 3.30 -4.93
C VAL A 241 -14.16 2.63 -3.66
N GLY A 242 -13.64 2.98 -2.47
CA GLY A 242 -13.97 2.31 -1.21
C GLY A 242 -15.39 2.56 -0.69
N ALA A 243 -15.96 3.76 -0.91
CA ALA A 243 -17.16 4.22 -0.22
C ALA A 243 -18.39 3.31 -0.35
N PRO A 244 -18.77 2.81 -1.52
CA PRO A 244 -19.95 1.95 -1.63
C PRO A 244 -19.81 0.65 -0.81
N VAL A 245 -18.64 0.04 -0.82
CA VAL A 245 -18.38 -1.24 -0.13
C VAL A 245 -18.24 -1.03 1.38
N VAL A 246 -17.49 0.00 1.82
CA VAL A 246 -17.35 0.36 3.24
C VAL A 246 -18.71 0.63 3.87
N ARG A 247 -19.54 1.44 3.22
CA ARG A 247 -20.89 1.78 3.72
C ARG A 247 -21.79 0.55 3.82
N ARG A 248 -21.75 -0.32 2.82
CA ARG A 248 -22.53 -1.58 2.84
C ARG A 248 -22.02 -2.54 3.91
N ALA A 249 -20.70 -2.70 4.07
CA ALA A 249 -20.12 -3.58 5.09
C ALA A 249 -20.45 -3.07 6.51
N ALA A 250 -20.31 -1.78 6.75
CA ALA A 250 -20.68 -1.16 8.03
C ALA A 250 -22.18 -1.33 8.36
N ALA A 251 -23.06 -1.07 7.40
CA ALA A 251 -24.50 -1.24 7.57
C ALA A 251 -24.88 -2.72 7.81
N THR A 252 -24.29 -3.66 7.06
CA THR A 252 -24.52 -5.10 7.23
C THR A 252 -24.02 -5.59 8.60
N ALA A 253 -22.90 -5.01 9.09
CA ALA A 253 -22.39 -5.27 10.44
C ALA A 253 -23.26 -4.62 11.54
N GLY A 254 -24.21 -3.75 11.18
CA GLY A 254 -25.13 -3.07 12.09
C GLY A 254 -24.60 -1.77 12.69
N PHE A 255 -23.56 -1.17 12.12
CA PHE A 255 -23.06 0.14 12.54
C PHE A 255 -23.91 1.28 11.96
N PRO A 256 -24.02 2.43 12.68
CA PRO A 256 -24.62 3.64 12.13
C PRO A 256 -23.91 4.12 10.86
N PRO A 257 -24.62 4.86 10.00
CA PRO A 257 -24.01 5.44 8.82
C PRO A 257 -22.90 6.44 9.18
N ALA A 258 -21.85 6.49 8.37
CA ALA A 258 -20.82 7.51 8.49
C ALA A 258 -21.35 8.91 8.16
N VAL A 259 -20.76 9.95 8.75
CA VAL A 259 -20.81 11.31 8.23
C VAL A 259 -19.78 11.41 7.09
N PRO A 260 -20.20 11.50 5.82
CA PRO A 260 -19.26 11.48 4.70
C PRO A 260 -18.58 12.84 4.51
N VAL A 261 -17.31 12.83 4.12
CA VAL A 261 -16.66 14.00 3.51
C VAL A 261 -17.17 14.11 2.08
N VAL A 262 -18.19 14.95 1.87
CA VAL A 262 -18.95 15.00 0.61
C VAL A 262 -18.06 15.29 -0.60
N GLU A 263 -17.04 16.11 -0.42
CA GLU A 263 -16.08 16.49 -1.46
C GLU A 263 -15.18 15.34 -1.92
N GLN A 264 -15.04 14.28 -1.10
CA GLN A 264 -14.09 13.18 -1.30
C GLN A 264 -14.73 11.81 -1.37
N ILE A 265 -16.06 11.71 -1.28
CA ILE A 265 -16.74 10.42 -1.09
C ILE A 265 -16.93 9.65 -2.39
N ASP A 266 -17.10 10.36 -3.49
CA ASP A 266 -17.31 9.77 -4.81
C ASP A 266 -15.98 9.66 -5.59
N PRO A 267 -15.81 8.64 -6.43
CA PRO A 267 -14.60 8.47 -7.23
C PRO A 267 -14.38 9.63 -8.21
N ASP A 268 -13.18 10.20 -8.21
CA ASP A 268 -12.73 11.17 -9.19
C ASP A 268 -11.25 10.93 -9.54
N PRO A 269 -10.92 10.56 -10.79
CA PRO A 269 -9.56 10.26 -11.21
C PRO A 269 -8.59 11.46 -11.14
N ALA A 270 -9.12 12.69 -11.06
CA ALA A 270 -8.31 13.90 -10.92
C ALA A 270 -7.88 14.19 -9.46
N PHE A 271 -8.51 13.56 -8.46
CA PHE A 271 -8.28 13.79 -7.02
C PHE A 271 -8.26 15.29 -6.65
N PRO A 272 -9.31 16.07 -6.95
CA PRO A 272 -9.27 17.55 -6.98
C PRO A 272 -8.96 18.20 -5.63
N THR A 273 -9.18 17.52 -4.52
CA THR A 273 -8.92 18.07 -3.18
C THR A 273 -7.56 17.65 -2.60
N VAL A 274 -6.87 16.68 -3.23
CA VAL A 274 -5.60 16.11 -2.73
C VAL A 274 -4.65 15.83 -3.89
N PRO A 275 -3.58 16.62 -4.05
CA PRO A 275 -2.59 16.41 -5.12
C PRO A 275 -1.93 15.04 -5.07
N PHE A 276 -1.86 14.45 -3.86
CA PHE A 276 -1.33 13.12 -3.60
C PHE A 276 -2.33 12.37 -2.70
N PRO A 277 -3.12 11.42 -3.24
CA PRO A 277 -4.24 10.80 -2.50
C PRO A 277 -3.75 9.71 -1.54
N ASN A 278 -2.77 10.03 -0.70
CA ASN A 278 -2.26 9.19 0.37
C ASN A 278 -2.69 9.78 1.71
N PRO A 279 -3.44 9.05 2.56
CA PRO A 279 -3.87 9.55 3.87
C PRO A 279 -2.72 10.01 4.78
N GLU A 280 -1.49 9.51 4.57
CA GLU A 280 -0.31 9.88 5.36
C GLU A 280 0.32 11.21 4.91
N GLU A 281 -0.04 11.74 3.75
CA GLU A 281 0.51 13.00 3.28
C GLU A 281 -0.11 14.20 4.03
N PRO A 282 0.68 15.21 4.36
CA PRO A 282 0.17 16.40 5.02
C PRO A 282 -0.99 17.04 4.26
N GLY A 283 -2.09 17.33 4.97
CA GLY A 283 -3.28 17.94 4.39
C GLY A 283 -4.28 16.97 3.76
N ALA A 284 -3.91 15.71 3.53
CA ALA A 284 -4.76 14.75 2.82
C ALA A 284 -6.09 14.47 3.53
N ILE A 285 -6.10 14.43 4.86
CA ILE A 285 -7.30 14.18 5.68
C ILE A 285 -7.86 15.45 6.35
N ASP A 286 -7.40 16.65 6.01
CA ASP A 286 -7.81 17.89 6.68
C ASP A 286 -9.32 18.13 6.61
N LEU A 287 -9.96 17.88 5.47
CA LEU A 287 -11.41 17.98 5.33
C LEU A 287 -12.16 17.05 6.30
N ALA A 288 -11.65 15.85 6.51
CA ALA A 288 -12.22 14.88 7.43
C ALA A 288 -12.01 15.31 8.90
N LEU A 289 -10.84 15.84 9.24
CA LEU A 289 -10.56 16.38 10.57
C LEU A 289 -11.41 17.61 10.89
N ASP A 290 -11.59 18.51 9.92
CA ASP A 290 -12.46 19.69 10.07
C ASP A 290 -13.93 19.30 10.24
N LEU A 291 -14.38 18.28 9.51
CA LEU A 291 -15.73 17.75 9.68
C LEU A 291 -15.89 17.12 11.07
N ALA A 292 -14.91 16.36 11.54
CA ALA A 292 -14.93 15.75 12.87
C ALA A 292 -14.99 16.78 14.00
N ARG A 293 -14.24 17.88 13.91
CA ARG A 293 -14.28 18.98 14.89
C ARG A 293 -15.66 19.62 15.01
N ARG A 294 -16.46 19.62 13.92
CA ARG A 294 -17.81 20.19 13.87
C ARG A 294 -18.92 19.19 14.23
N SER A 295 -18.59 17.89 14.21
CA SER A 295 -19.58 16.81 14.25
C SER A 295 -19.33 15.90 15.43
N SER A 296 -19.20 16.21 16.60
CA SER A 296 -19.10 15.38 17.83
C SER A 296 -19.01 13.85 17.57
N VAL A 297 -18.06 13.43 16.77
CA VAL A 297 -17.86 12.01 16.39
C VAL A 297 -16.74 11.36 17.23
N ASP A 298 -16.74 10.04 17.28
CA ASP A 298 -15.76 9.26 18.05
C ASP A 298 -14.46 9.02 17.28
N VAL A 299 -14.54 8.94 15.93
CA VAL A 299 -13.42 8.56 15.09
C VAL A 299 -13.56 9.07 13.66
N VAL A 300 -12.44 9.36 13.01
CA VAL A 300 -12.32 9.59 11.56
C VAL A 300 -11.65 8.39 10.93
N ILE A 301 -12.16 7.93 9.81
CA ILE A 301 -11.58 6.85 9.02
C ILE A 301 -11.41 7.31 7.57
N ALA A 302 -10.25 7.05 7.00
CA ALA A 302 -9.94 7.32 5.61
C ALA A 302 -9.39 6.05 4.94
N THR A 303 -9.82 5.76 3.71
CA THR A 303 -9.19 4.76 2.87
C THR A 303 -8.48 5.43 1.70
N ASP A 304 -7.40 4.83 1.22
CA ASP A 304 -6.76 5.25 -0.03
C ASP A 304 -7.64 4.89 -1.25
N PRO A 305 -7.31 5.36 -2.46
CA PRO A 305 -8.22 5.24 -3.62
C PRO A 305 -8.66 3.83 -3.99
N ASP A 306 -7.83 2.81 -3.80
CA ASP A 306 -8.20 1.41 -4.04
C ASP A 306 -8.61 0.65 -2.77
N ALA A 307 -8.72 1.38 -1.64
CA ALA A 307 -9.22 0.94 -0.34
C ALA A 307 -8.48 -0.27 0.26
N ASP A 308 -7.21 -0.47 -0.10
CA ASP A 308 -6.40 -1.51 0.53
C ASP A 308 -5.75 -0.99 1.84
N ARG A 309 -5.77 0.33 2.11
CA ARG A 309 -5.24 0.97 3.31
C ARG A 309 -6.33 1.65 4.14
N CYS A 310 -6.03 1.80 5.44
CA CYS A 310 -6.93 2.44 6.39
C CYS A 310 -6.14 3.40 7.30
N ALA A 311 -6.47 4.68 7.25
CA ALA A 311 -6.00 5.67 8.20
C ALA A 311 -7.10 6.02 9.19
N VAL A 312 -6.71 6.28 10.43
CA VAL A 312 -7.63 6.60 11.53
C VAL A 312 -7.14 7.84 12.25
N ALA A 313 -8.06 8.76 12.52
CA ALA A 313 -7.80 9.84 13.47
C ALA A 313 -8.80 9.78 14.62
N ALA A 314 -8.32 10.17 15.80
CA ALA A 314 -9.11 10.16 17.03
C ALA A 314 -8.85 11.44 17.85
N PRO A 315 -9.78 11.80 18.77
CA PRO A 315 -9.56 12.89 19.70
C PRO A 315 -8.64 12.45 20.85
N PHE A 316 -7.67 13.29 21.17
CA PHE A 316 -6.77 13.14 22.31
C PHE A 316 -6.97 14.29 23.30
N PRO A 317 -6.66 14.11 24.59
CA PRO A 317 -6.70 15.19 25.56
C PRO A 317 -5.80 16.35 25.12
N GLY A 318 -6.37 17.53 24.99
CA GLY A 318 -5.65 18.77 24.69
C GLY A 318 -5.34 19.59 25.93
N PRO A 319 -4.49 20.65 25.81
CA PRO A 319 -4.02 21.46 26.95
C PRO A 319 -5.12 22.07 27.80
N ASP A 320 -6.20 22.55 27.21
CA ASP A 320 -7.29 23.28 27.92
C ASP A 320 -8.56 22.41 28.07
N GLY A 321 -8.42 21.08 28.04
CA GLY A 321 -9.54 20.15 28.05
C GLY A 321 -10.29 20.08 26.72
N VAL A 322 -9.84 20.81 25.70
CA VAL A 322 -10.40 20.72 24.34
C VAL A 322 -9.69 19.58 23.61
N PRO A 323 -10.43 18.61 23.04
CA PRO A 323 -9.83 17.50 22.33
C PRO A 323 -9.02 17.97 21.11
N VAL A 324 -7.81 17.44 20.96
CA VAL A 324 -6.96 17.62 19.77
C VAL A 324 -7.10 16.40 18.88
N TRP A 325 -7.62 16.60 17.69
CA TRP A 325 -7.70 15.54 16.67
C TRP A 325 -6.34 15.33 16.03
N ARG A 326 -5.88 14.10 16.01
CA ARG A 326 -4.69 13.70 15.26
C ARG A 326 -4.88 12.33 14.59
N MET A 327 -4.21 12.15 13.48
CA MET A 327 -4.07 10.85 12.84
C MET A 327 -3.17 9.94 13.68
N LEU A 328 -3.57 8.67 13.80
CA LEU A 328 -2.72 7.63 14.36
C LEU A 328 -1.63 7.26 13.34
N THR A 329 -0.44 6.97 13.83
CA THR A 329 0.58 6.34 12.96
C THR A 329 0.13 4.93 12.56
N GLY A 330 0.69 4.39 11.47
CA GLY A 330 0.41 3.02 11.08
C GLY A 330 0.75 2.01 12.17
N ASP A 331 1.81 2.26 12.94
CA ASP A 331 2.19 1.43 14.09
C ASP A 331 1.21 1.54 15.27
N GLU A 332 0.69 2.75 15.57
CA GLU A 332 -0.32 2.91 16.63
C GLU A 332 -1.61 2.17 16.29
N LEU A 333 -2.09 2.28 15.04
CA LEU A 333 -3.28 1.55 14.61
C LEU A 333 -3.00 0.04 14.50
N GLY A 334 -1.81 -0.34 14.04
CA GLY A 334 -1.36 -1.74 14.03
C GLY A 334 -1.34 -2.36 15.43
N ALA A 335 -0.85 -1.60 16.43
CA ALA A 335 -0.89 -2.02 17.83
C ALA A 335 -2.32 -2.15 18.37
N LEU A 336 -3.20 -1.21 18.07
CA LEU A 336 -4.62 -1.25 18.50
C LEU A 336 -5.36 -2.46 17.91
N LEU A 337 -5.21 -2.71 16.61
CA LEU A 337 -5.86 -3.84 15.93
C LEU A 337 -5.25 -5.19 16.35
N GLY A 338 -3.93 -5.22 16.53
CA GLY A 338 -3.22 -6.38 17.05
C GLY A 338 -3.62 -6.73 18.48
N ASP A 339 -3.71 -5.72 19.35
CA ASP A 339 -4.21 -5.88 20.72
C ASP A 339 -5.65 -6.39 20.76
N ASP A 340 -6.53 -5.84 19.93
CA ASP A 340 -7.89 -6.32 19.83
C ASP A 340 -7.97 -7.78 19.38
N ALA A 341 -7.15 -8.19 18.41
CA ALA A 341 -7.07 -9.57 17.97
C ALA A 341 -6.53 -10.51 19.06
N LEU A 342 -5.49 -10.09 19.78
CA LEU A 342 -4.91 -10.84 20.91
C LEU A 342 -5.92 -11.02 22.05
N ARG A 343 -6.62 -9.97 22.45
CA ARG A 343 -7.64 -10.00 23.51
C ARG A 343 -8.85 -10.85 23.16
N ARG A 344 -9.24 -10.88 21.88
CA ARG A 344 -10.28 -11.80 21.39
C ARG A 344 -9.81 -13.24 21.27
N GLY A 345 -8.52 -13.50 21.52
CA GLY A 345 -7.95 -14.83 21.45
C GLY A 345 -7.84 -15.39 20.04
N VAL A 346 -7.75 -14.54 18.99
CA VAL A 346 -7.60 -15.00 17.60
C VAL A 346 -6.40 -15.94 17.52
N PRO A 347 -6.58 -17.18 17.03
CA PRO A 347 -5.49 -18.13 16.96
C PRO A 347 -4.59 -17.86 15.76
N GLY A 348 -3.30 -18.20 15.88
CA GLY A 348 -2.35 -18.14 14.78
C GLY A 348 -1.13 -17.29 15.07
N THR A 349 -0.45 -16.88 13.99
CA THR A 349 0.79 -16.09 14.01
C THR A 349 0.48 -14.62 13.79
N PHE A 350 1.08 -13.76 14.59
CA PHE A 350 1.06 -12.31 14.39
C PHE A 350 2.31 -11.90 13.62
N ALA A 351 2.19 -10.94 12.72
CA ALA A 351 3.31 -10.55 11.88
C ALA A 351 3.31 -9.05 11.56
N ASN A 352 4.50 -8.48 11.38
CA ASN A 352 4.68 -7.17 10.76
C ASN A 352 5.98 -7.11 9.95
N SER A 353 6.20 -5.98 9.27
CA SER A 353 7.42 -5.78 8.50
C SER A 353 8.60 -5.41 9.39
N VAL A 354 9.82 -5.70 8.93
CA VAL A 354 11.08 -5.38 9.63
C VAL A 354 11.23 -3.87 9.93
N VAL A 355 10.50 -3.01 9.24
CA VAL A 355 10.52 -1.56 9.44
C VAL A 355 9.41 -1.05 10.36
N SER A 356 8.47 -1.90 10.76
CA SER A 356 7.38 -1.58 11.69
C SER A 356 7.86 -1.67 13.14
N SER A 357 7.05 -1.14 14.07
CA SER A 357 7.35 -1.17 15.50
C SER A 357 7.50 -2.59 16.05
N THR A 358 8.44 -2.77 16.98
CA THR A 358 8.63 -4.02 17.73
C THR A 358 7.54 -4.29 18.78
N LEU A 359 6.59 -3.40 18.97
CA LEU A 359 5.52 -3.49 19.97
C LEU A 359 4.63 -4.73 19.77
N LEU A 360 4.26 -5.05 18.52
CA LEU A 360 3.41 -6.22 18.25
C LEU A 360 4.07 -7.54 18.67
N ALA A 361 5.39 -7.67 18.48
CA ALA A 361 6.16 -8.83 18.94
C ALA A 361 6.04 -8.99 20.46
N ARG A 362 6.21 -7.89 21.19
CA ARG A 362 6.13 -7.87 22.66
C ARG A 362 4.72 -8.23 23.16
N MET A 363 3.70 -7.70 22.49
CA MET A 363 2.30 -8.00 22.80
C MET A 363 1.96 -9.46 22.52
N ALA A 364 2.37 -10.00 21.38
CA ALA A 364 2.15 -11.40 21.02
C ALA A 364 2.82 -12.35 22.01
N ALA A 365 4.07 -12.08 22.40
CA ALA A 365 4.80 -12.86 23.41
C ALA A 365 4.08 -12.86 24.77
N ALA A 366 3.59 -11.69 25.23
CA ALA A 366 2.85 -11.58 26.49
C ALA A 366 1.52 -12.37 26.49
N HIS A 367 0.91 -12.57 25.32
CA HIS A 367 -0.28 -13.39 25.14
C HIS A 367 0.02 -14.84 24.75
N GLY A 368 1.29 -15.28 24.75
CA GLY A 368 1.68 -16.64 24.37
C GLY A 368 1.37 -16.98 22.90
N ARG A 369 1.39 -15.95 22.01
CA ARG A 369 1.13 -16.12 20.58
C ARG A 369 2.44 -16.12 19.79
N ARG A 370 2.43 -16.84 18.66
CA ARG A 370 3.55 -16.80 17.71
C ARG A 370 3.64 -15.43 17.05
N PHE A 371 4.85 -14.97 16.85
CA PHE A 371 5.14 -13.75 16.12
C PHE A 371 6.26 -14.01 15.10
N THR A 372 6.21 -13.32 13.98
CA THR A 372 7.30 -13.30 13.01
C THR A 372 7.43 -11.92 12.35
N THR A 373 8.66 -11.53 12.09
CA THR A 373 8.99 -10.37 11.27
C THR A 373 9.15 -10.81 9.82
N THR A 374 8.73 -9.97 8.86
CA THR A 374 8.91 -10.23 7.43
C THR A 374 9.67 -9.09 6.76
N LEU A 375 10.07 -9.28 5.51
CA LEU A 375 10.47 -8.15 4.66
C LEU A 375 9.30 -7.19 4.45
N THR A 376 9.61 -5.97 4.04
CA THR A 376 8.61 -4.94 3.71
C THR A 376 7.73 -5.36 2.54
N GLY A 377 6.44 -5.16 2.69
CA GLY A 377 5.40 -5.44 1.70
C GLY A 377 4.53 -6.64 2.06
N PHE A 378 3.23 -6.47 1.87
CA PHE A 378 2.23 -7.47 2.23
C PHE A 378 2.36 -8.80 1.47
N LYS A 379 3.01 -8.80 0.32
CA LYS A 379 3.41 -10.02 -0.38
C LYS A 379 4.18 -11.03 0.49
N TRP A 380 4.85 -10.56 1.54
CA TRP A 380 5.55 -11.37 2.53
C TRP A 380 4.68 -11.67 3.75
N ILE A 381 4.02 -10.65 4.30
CA ILE A 381 3.14 -10.78 5.47
C ILE A 381 1.99 -11.76 5.16
N GLY A 382 1.34 -11.63 4.00
CA GLY A 382 0.23 -12.49 3.59
C GLY A 382 0.58 -13.97 3.42
N ARG A 383 1.88 -14.29 3.31
CA ARG A 383 2.39 -15.68 3.21
C ARG A 383 2.82 -16.29 4.53
N VAL A 384 2.71 -15.56 5.62
CA VAL A 384 3.02 -16.10 6.95
C VAL A 384 2.05 -17.25 7.27
N PRO A 385 2.54 -18.44 7.60
CA PRO A 385 1.68 -19.57 7.92
C PRO A 385 0.77 -19.28 9.11
N ASP A 386 -0.51 -19.65 8.98
CA ASP A 386 -1.55 -19.42 10.00
C ASP A 386 -1.61 -17.95 10.47
N LEU A 387 -1.47 -16.99 9.56
CA LEU A 387 -1.53 -15.58 9.90
C LEU A 387 -2.85 -15.23 10.59
N ALA A 388 -2.78 -14.75 11.83
CA ALA A 388 -3.93 -14.29 12.61
C ALA A 388 -4.21 -12.80 12.37
N PHE A 389 -3.15 -12.01 12.32
CA PHE A 389 -3.15 -10.57 12.06
C PHE A 389 -1.77 -10.15 11.56
N GLY A 390 -1.76 -9.25 10.61
CA GLY A 390 -0.53 -8.66 10.12
C GLY A 390 -0.69 -7.19 9.76
N TYR A 391 0.38 -6.41 9.88
CA TYR A 391 0.37 -5.02 9.45
C TYR A 391 1.73 -4.53 8.93
N GLU A 392 1.70 -3.49 8.13
CA GLU A 392 2.86 -2.65 7.80
C GLU A 392 2.60 -1.20 8.24
N GLU A 393 3.64 -0.50 8.66
CA GLU A 393 3.61 0.87 9.19
C GLU A 393 2.99 1.89 8.22
N ALA A 394 3.01 1.58 6.93
CA ALA A 394 2.39 2.39 5.88
C ALA A 394 0.86 2.17 5.80
N ILE A 395 0.19 2.16 6.96
CA ILE A 395 -1.27 2.05 7.14
C ILE A 395 -1.94 0.85 6.45
N GLY A 396 -1.22 -0.27 6.29
CA GLY A 396 -1.72 -1.51 5.71
C GLY A 396 -1.98 -2.56 6.78
N TYR A 397 -3.19 -3.16 6.79
CA TYR A 397 -3.61 -4.13 7.81
C TYR A 397 -4.31 -5.32 7.17
N CYS A 398 -4.02 -6.52 7.66
CA CYS A 398 -4.71 -7.75 7.32
C CYS A 398 -5.48 -8.25 8.55
N CYS A 399 -6.79 -8.07 8.54
CA CYS A 399 -7.69 -8.45 9.63
C CYS A 399 -8.43 -9.77 9.36
N ASP A 400 -8.37 -10.31 8.15
CA ASP A 400 -9.02 -11.56 7.71
C ASP A 400 -8.17 -12.32 6.69
N SER A 401 -7.02 -12.77 7.13
CA SER A 401 -6.03 -13.47 6.29
C SER A 401 -6.54 -14.76 5.64
N ALA A 402 -7.60 -15.35 6.20
CA ALA A 402 -8.20 -16.57 5.63
C ALA A 402 -8.76 -16.33 4.22
N PHE A 403 -9.21 -15.12 3.91
CA PHE A 403 -9.78 -14.76 2.61
C PHE A 403 -8.97 -13.68 1.88
N VAL A 404 -8.44 -12.68 2.61
CA VAL A 404 -7.62 -11.60 2.03
C VAL A 404 -6.26 -11.62 2.70
N PRO A 405 -5.28 -12.41 2.19
CA PRO A 405 -3.91 -12.42 2.72
C PRO A 405 -3.09 -11.24 2.15
N ASP A 406 -3.67 -10.07 2.18
CA ASP A 406 -3.12 -8.79 1.75
C ASP A 406 -3.69 -7.68 2.64
N LYS A 407 -3.32 -6.44 2.36
CA LYS A 407 -3.91 -5.26 2.98
C LYS A 407 -5.40 -5.17 2.64
N ASP A 408 -6.20 -4.89 3.64
CA ASP A 408 -7.63 -4.72 3.50
C ASP A 408 -8.12 -3.56 4.37
N GLY A 409 -8.20 -2.37 3.78
CA GLY A 409 -8.65 -1.16 4.45
C GLY A 409 -10.12 -1.21 4.86
N ILE A 410 -10.93 -2.05 4.20
CA ILE A 410 -12.36 -2.20 4.50
C ILE A 410 -12.56 -3.05 5.75
N THR A 411 -11.93 -4.23 5.84
CA THR A 411 -12.00 -5.06 7.06
C THR A 411 -11.28 -4.40 8.23
N ALA A 412 -10.23 -3.60 7.98
CA ALA A 412 -9.61 -2.75 8.99
C ALA A 412 -10.61 -1.71 9.50
N THR A 413 -11.35 -1.01 8.62
CA THR A 413 -12.43 -0.08 8.99
C THR A 413 -13.47 -0.75 9.88
N ILE A 414 -13.99 -1.92 9.50
CA ILE A 414 -14.98 -2.67 10.29
C ILE A 414 -14.41 -3.07 11.66
N SER A 415 -13.14 -3.44 11.72
CA SER A 415 -12.45 -3.78 12.97
C SER A 415 -12.25 -2.56 13.87
N VAL A 416 -11.93 -1.39 13.30
CA VAL A 416 -11.85 -0.12 14.02
C VAL A 416 -13.22 0.28 14.59
N LEU A 417 -14.27 0.22 13.80
CA LEU A 417 -15.64 0.54 14.27
C LEU A 417 -16.04 -0.36 15.45
N ARG A 418 -15.77 -1.67 15.37
CA ARG A 418 -16.01 -2.61 16.47
C ARG A 418 -15.20 -2.24 17.71
N LEU A 419 -13.90 -1.94 17.54
CA LEU A 419 -13.02 -1.54 18.65
C LEU A 419 -13.53 -0.28 19.35
N VAL A 420 -13.81 0.78 18.56
CA VAL A 420 -14.27 2.07 19.10
C VAL A 420 -15.62 1.96 19.77
N ALA A 421 -16.58 1.23 19.18
CA ALA A 421 -17.88 0.97 19.82
C ALA A 421 -17.72 0.20 21.15
N GLY A 422 -16.79 -0.76 21.22
CA GLY A 422 -16.48 -1.48 22.45
C GLY A 422 -15.87 -0.59 23.54
N LEU A 423 -14.96 0.30 23.14
CA LEU A 423 -14.36 1.29 24.05
C LEU A 423 -15.43 2.26 24.56
N ARG A 424 -16.23 2.83 23.68
CA ARG A 424 -17.33 3.73 24.04
C ARG A 424 -18.33 3.08 25.02
N ALA A 425 -18.71 1.83 24.78
CA ALA A 425 -19.61 1.09 25.67
C ALA A 425 -19.03 0.89 27.08
N SER A 426 -17.71 0.98 27.24
CA SER A 426 -17.01 0.92 28.52
C SER A 426 -16.60 2.31 29.06
N GLY A 427 -17.07 3.40 28.45
CA GLY A 427 -16.73 4.77 28.84
C GLY A 427 -15.29 5.16 28.54
N ARG A 428 -14.68 4.55 27.54
CA ARG A 428 -13.25 4.69 27.19
C ARG A 428 -13.08 5.20 25.75
N THR A 429 -11.91 5.73 25.50
CA THR A 429 -11.51 6.29 24.20
C THR A 429 -10.36 5.48 23.56
N VAL A 430 -10.04 5.80 22.32
CA VAL A 430 -8.84 5.31 21.63
C VAL A 430 -7.58 5.73 22.39
N ALA A 431 -7.52 6.97 22.87
CA ALA A 431 -6.41 7.48 23.67
C ALA A 431 -6.19 6.65 24.95
N ASP A 432 -7.27 6.34 25.68
CA ASP A 432 -7.20 5.50 26.88
C ASP A 432 -6.65 4.11 26.58
N ARG A 433 -7.02 3.54 25.42
CA ARG A 433 -6.51 2.22 25.03
C ARG A 433 -5.03 2.24 24.66
N LEU A 434 -4.58 3.25 23.92
CA LEU A 434 -3.15 3.44 23.65
C LEU A 434 -2.35 3.67 24.94
N ASP A 435 -2.93 4.38 25.91
CA ASP A 435 -2.32 4.56 27.23
C ASP A 435 -2.15 3.24 27.98
N GLU A 436 -3.17 2.37 27.95
CA GLU A 436 -3.06 1.04 28.56
C GLU A 436 -2.01 0.17 27.90
N ILE A 437 -1.97 0.16 26.56
CA ILE A 437 -0.95 -0.58 25.81
C ILE A 437 0.45 -0.09 26.23
N ALA A 438 0.64 1.23 26.29
CA ALA A 438 1.91 1.80 26.69
C ALA A 438 2.29 1.51 28.14
N ARG A 439 1.32 1.49 29.08
CA ARG A 439 1.57 1.10 30.47
C ARG A 439 1.93 -0.39 30.59
N THR A 440 1.30 -1.23 29.79
CA THR A 440 1.47 -2.68 29.86
C THR A 440 2.75 -3.15 29.19
N TYR A 441 3.08 -2.57 28.04
CA TYR A 441 4.16 -3.08 27.18
C TYR A 441 5.34 -2.10 27.04
N GLY A 442 5.23 -0.88 27.55
CA GLY A 442 6.17 0.20 27.38
C GLY A 442 5.77 1.17 26.25
N VAL A 443 6.39 2.34 26.24
CA VAL A 443 6.24 3.33 25.17
C VAL A 443 7.12 2.92 24.00
N HIS A 444 6.53 2.83 22.81
CA HIS A 444 7.20 2.60 21.55
C HIS A 444 6.86 3.79 20.64
N ALA A 445 7.78 4.75 20.55
CA ALA A 445 7.62 5.91 19.67
C ALA A 445 8.30 5.62 18.33
N THR A 446 7.55 5.73 17.24
CA THR A 446 8.07 5.52 15.89
C THR A 446 8.14 6.81 15.09
N GLY A 447 9.05 6.87 14.14
CA GLY A 447 9.22 8.00 13.24
C GLY A 447 10.03 7.61 12.01
N GLN A 448 10.13 8.52 11.07
CA GLN A 448 10.85 8.29 9.82
C GLN A 448 11.72 9.49 9.46
N LEU A 449 12.94 9.21 9.00
CA LEU A 449 13.75 10.13 8.21
C LEU A 449 13.61 9.69 6.74
N ALA A 450 12.99 10.52 5.92
CA ALA A 450 12.79 10.25 4.50
C ALA A 450 13.46 11.35 3.68
N VAL A 451 14.40 10.97 2.83
CA VAL A 451 15.14 11.89 1.98
C VAL A 451 14.82 11.59 0.52
N ARG A 452 14.12 12.52 -0.13
CA ARG A 452 13.86 12.45 -1.57
C ARG A 452 15.05 13.03 -2.32
N VAL A 453 15.54 12.33 -3.33
CA VAL A 453 16.68 12.75 -4.11
C VAL A 453 16.33 12.86 -5.60
N ALA A 454 16.99 13.78 -6.28
CA ALA A 454 16.91 13.89 -7.75
C ALA A 454 17.90 12.92 -8.43
N ASP A 455 19.02 12.63 -7.78
CA ASP A 455 20.06 11.72 -8.25
C ASP A 455 20.07 10.45 -7.37
N LEU A 456 19.79 9.31 -7.99
CA LEU A 456 19.75 8.01 -7.31
C LEU A 456 21.11 7.56 -6.76
N THR A 457 22.22 8.09 -7.27
CA THR A 457 23.57 7.76 -6.78
C THR A 457 23.73 8.18 -5.31
N VAL A 458 23.08 9.27 -4.89
CA VAL A 458 23.09 9.74 -3.50
C VAL A 458 22.56 8.67 -2.54
N ILE A 459 21.57 7.88 -2.95
CA ILE A 459 21.03 6.79 -2.12
C ILE A 459 22.07 5.68 -1.97
N GLY A 460 22.69 5.27 -3.10
CA GLY A 460 23.73 4.26 -3.09
C GLY A 460 24.92 4.66 -2.22
N ASP A 461 25.38 5.90 -2.33
CA ASP A 461 26.50 6.45 -1.56
C ASP A 461 26.16 6.51 -0.04
N ALA A 462 24.94 6.92 0.31
CA ALA A 462 24.49 6.96 1.70
C ALA A 462 24.47 5.54 2.32
N MET A 463 23.93 4.56 1.61
CA MET A 463 23.89 3.17 2.07
C MET A 463 25.30 2.56 2.14
N ALA A 464 26.17 2.84 1.18
CA ALA A 464 27.57 2.39 1.20
C ALA A 464 28.33 3.00 2.39
N ARG A 465 28.12 4.29 2.69
CA ARG A 465 28.69 4.97 3.86
C ARG A 465 28.24 4.32 5.16
N LEU A 466 26.95 4.07 5.32
CA LEU A 466 26.40 3.43 6.52
C LEU A 466 26.99 2.03 6.71
N ARG A 467 27.17 1.24 5.65
CA ARG A 467 27.79 -0.10 5.70
C ARG A 467 29.27 -0.05 6.05
N ALA A 468 29.98 0.92 5.49
CA ALA A 468 31.42 1.06 5.75
C ALA A 468 31.73 1.51 7.18
N ASN A 469 30.88 2.39 7.75
CA ASN A 469 31.08 2.97 9.08
C ASN A 469 29.77 3.00 9.87
N PRO A 470 29.21 1.84 10.21
CA PRO A 470 27.95 1.80 10.98
C PRO A 470 28.17 2.32 12.41
N PRO A 471 27.26 3.13 12.94
CA PRO A 471 27.33 3.57 14.33
C PRO A 471 27.26 2.35 15.26
N ARG A 472 28.11 2.37 16.29
CA ARG A 472 28.13 1.34 17.35
C ARG A 472 27.31 1.74 18.57
N GLN A 473 26.86 2.99 18.58
CA GLN A 473 25.98 3.54 19.62
C GLN A 473 24.97 4.46 18.94
N LEU A 474 23.73 4.41 19.42
CA LEU A 474 22.66 5.33 19.06
C LEU A 474 21.92 5.77 20.32
N ALA A 475 21.59 7.05 20.42
CA ALA A 475 20.96 7.64 21.58
C ALA A 475 21.69 7.31 22.90
N GLY A 476 23.02 7.23 22.87
CA GLY A 476 23.87 6.93 24.03
C GLY A 476 23.94 5.45 24.42
N GLY A 477 23.23 4.55 23.76
CA GLY A 477 23.25 3.10 24.01
C GLY A 477 23.97 2.32 22.90
N PRO A 478 24.51 1.11 23.21
CA PRO A 478 25.12 0.24 22.20
C PRO A 478 24.06 -0.32 21.26
N VAL A 479 24.45 -0.52 19.99
CA VAL A 479 23.61 -1.18 18.97
C VAL A 479 24.38 -2.27 18.24
N GLU A 480 23.66 -3.33 17.92
CA GLU A 480 24.07 -4.38 16.98
C GLU A 480 23.68 -3.96 15.57
N VAL A 481 24.52 -4.31 14.60
CA VAL A 481 24.34 -3.93 13.20
C VAL A 481 24.18 -5.19 12.37
N HIS A 482 23.07 -5.27 11.63
CA HIS A 482 22.77 -6.36 10.73
C HIS A 482 22.59 -5.81 9.30
N ASP A 483 23.49 -6.21 8.40
CA ASP A 483 23.31 -5.93 6.98
C ASP A 483 22.41 -7.01 6.36
N LEU A 484 21.19 -6.65 6.04
CA LEU A 484 20.20 -7.57 5.50
C LEU A 484 20.49 -8.00 4.05
N GLN A 485 21.51 -7.45 3.37
CA GLN A 485 21.99 -7.97 2.10
C GLN A 485 22.68 -9.34 2.23
N VAL A 486 23.28 -9.60 3.38
CA VAL A 486 23.98 -10.86 3.61
C VAL A 486 22.99 -12.02 3.85
N GLY A 487 21.73 -11.69 4.12
CA GLY A 487 20.69 -12.66 4.50
C GLY A 487 20.79 -13.04 5.98
N GLY A 488 19.95 -13.98 6.38
CA GLY A 488 19.79 -14.44 7.76
C GLY A 488 18.43 -15.11 7.91
N ASP A 489 17.69 -14.75 8.93
CA ASP A 489 16.30 -15.22 9.13
C ASP A 489 15.35 -14.67 8.05
N LEU A 490 15.70 -13.54 7.44
CA LEU A 490 14.98 -12.94 6.33
C LEU A 490 15.73 -13.17 5.00
N PRO A 491 15.01 -13.24 3.85
CA PRO A 491 15.62 -13.22 2.54
C PRO A 491 16.50 -11.95 2.36
N PRO A 492 17.58 -12.02 1.53
CA PRO A 492 18.43 -10.86 1.28
C PRO A 492 17.64 -9.65 0.77
N THR A 493 17.90 -8.47 1.33
CA THR A 493 17.30 -7.19 0.92
C THR A 493 18.29 -6.04 1.13
N ASP A 494 18.19 -4.99 0.32
CA ASP A 494 19.02 -3.79 0.49
C ASP A 494 18.52 -2.95 1.68
N ALA A 495 18.96 -3.33 2.88
CA ALA A 495 18.66 -2.63 4.11
C ALA A 495 19.77 -2.87 5.15
N VAL A 496 19.93 -1.93 6.09
CA VAL A 496 20.77 -2.06 7.27
C VAL A 496 19.89 -1.85 8.50
N GLU A 497 19.89 -2.83 9.39
CA GLU A 497 19.20 -2.79 10.68
C GLU A 497 20.21 -2.50 11.80
N LEU A 498 19.83 -1.60 12.72
CA LEU A 498 20.58 -1.31 13.94
C LEU A 498 19.63 -1.50 15.13
N SER A 499 19.98 -2.42 16.01
CA SER A 499 19.12 -2.88 17.10
C SER A 499 19.83 -2.74 18.44
N GLY A 500 19.20 -2.06 19.40
CA GLY A 500 19.67 -1.90 20.77
C GLY A 500 18.53 -2.12 21.76
N GLU A 501 18.81 -2.07 23.07
CA GLU A 501 17.77 -2.27 24.10
C GLU A 501 16.62 -1.26 23.98
N TRP A 502 16.96 0.02 23.68
CA TRP A 502 16.01 1.14 23.69
C TRP A 502 15.73 1.72 22.31
N VAL A 503 16.37 1.21 21.28
CA VAL A 503 16.23 1.72 19.92
C VAL A 503 16.14 0.60 18.90
N HIS A 504 15.44 0.87 17.79
CA HIS A 504 15.44 0.04 16.60
C HIS A 504 15.41 0.93 15.38
N VAL A 505 16.31 0.70 14.44
CA VAL A 505 16.46 1.52 13.25
C VAL A 505 16.66 0.64 12.03
N VAL A 506 15.94 0.94 10.94
CA VAL A 506 16.15 0.27 9.65
C VAL A 506 16.29 1.32 8.55
N ALA A 507 17.45 1.36 7.91
CA ALA A 507 17.72 2.22 6.75
C ALA A 507 17.65 1.41 5.46
N ARG A 508 16.92 1.91 4.44
CA ARG A 508 16.78 1.23 3.16
C ARG A 508 16.37 2.19 2.04
N PRO A 509 16.76 1.89 0.78
CA PRO A 509 16.16 2.54 -0.38
C PRO A 509 14.66 2.23 -0.50
N SER A 510 13.87 3.19 -0.99
CA SER A 510 12.49 2.90 -1.39
C SER A 510 12.47 2.06 -2.66
N GLY A 511 11.63 1.01 -2.70
CA GLY A 511 11.49 0.17 -3.89
C GLY A 511 10.63 0.80 -5.01
N THR A 512 9.96 1.92 -4.75
CA THR A 512 8.96 2.51 -5.66
C THR A 512 9.16 3.99 -5.95
N GLU A 513 10.00 4.67 -5.18
CA GLU A 513 10.24 6.11 -5.28
C GLU A 513 11.74 6.42 -5.13
N PRO A 514 12.24 7.55 -5.68
CA PRO A 514 13.61 8.00 -5.49
C PRO A 514 13.80 8.58 -4.07
N LYS A 515 13.65 7.72 -3.07
CA LYS A 515 13.74 8.08 -1.64
C LYS A 515 14.64 7.10 -0.89
N LEU A 516 15.48 7.64 -0.02
CA LEU A 516 16.07 6.90 1.08
C LEU A 516 15.15 7.02 2.30
N LYS A 517 14.81 5.90 2.91
CA LYS A 517 13.97 5.85 4.12
C LYS A 517 14.78 5.26 5.27
N CYS A 518 14.72 5.93 6.41
CA CYS A 518 15.26 5.43 7.66
C CYS A 518 14.12 5.42 8.70
N TYR A 519 13.72 4.23 9.11
CA TYR A 519 12.66 4.01 10.09
C TYR A 519 13.29 3.98 11.47
N LEU A 520 12.71 4.67 12.41
CA LEU A 520 13.25 4.93 13.73
C LEU A 520 12.22 4.51 14.78
N GLU A 521 12.66 3.75 15.78
CA GLU A 521 11.86 3.45 16.97
C GLU A 521 12.67 3.75 18.22
N ALA A 522 12.07 4.49 19.14
CA ALA A 522 12.58 4.70 20.49
C ALA A 522 11.65 4.03 21.50
N ARG A 523 12.24 3.26 22.42
CA ARG A 523 11.52 2.46 23.40
C ARG A 523 11.82 2.96 24.82
N VAL A 524 10.79 3.01 25.66
CA VAL A 524 10.91 3.29 27.09
C VAL A 524 10.16 2.22 27.85
N SER A 525 10.75 1.75 28.95
CA SER A 525 10.17 0.70 29.78
C SER A 525 8.76 1.05 30.28
N GLN A 526 8.06 0.04 30.78
CA GLN A 526 6.73 0.15 31.36
C GLN A 526 6.64 1.23 32.45
N SER A 527 5.50 1.90 32.50
CA SER A 527 5.24 3.00 33.44
C SER A 527 3.94 2.76 34.20
N ALA A 528 4.00 2.86 35.53
CA ALA A 528 2.87 2.50 36.40
C ALA A 528 1.82 3.62 36.55
N SER A 529 2.20 4.90 36.43
CA SER A 529 1.30 6.04 36.63
C SER A 529 1.09 6.87 35.36
N ALA A 530 0.05 7.69 35.35
CA ALA A 530 -0.20 8.60 34.22
C ALA A 530 0.90 9.68 34.10
N HIS A 531 1.46 10.14 35.23
CA HIS A 531 2.57 11.11 35.22
C HIS A 531 3.83 10.48 34.63
N ASP A 532 4.15 9.24 35.01
CA ASP A 532 5.28 8.50 34.47
C ASP A 532 5.11 8.24 32.98
N LEU A 533 3.87 7.98 32.51
CA LEU A 533 3.59 7.78 31.09
C LEU A 533 3.85 9.05 30.27
N ALA A 534 3.48 10.21 30.77
CA ALA A 534 3.77 11.48 30.08
C ALA A 534 5.29 11.73 30.01
N ALA A 535 6.02 11.47 31.11
CA ALA A 535 7.47 11.56 31.12
C ALA A 535 8.12 10.54 30.18
N ALA A 536 7.63 9.30 30.14
CA ALA A 536 8.11 8.25 29.24
C ALA A 536 7.91 8.63 27.77
N ARG A 537 6.75 9.20 27.42
CA ARG A 537 6.49 9.71 26.07
C ARG A 537 7.42 10.85 25.67
N LEU A 538 7.66 11.79 26.58
CA LEU A 538 8.59 12.87 26.34
C LEU A 538 10.02 12.34 26.13
N ALA A 539 10.45 11.41 26.95
CA ALA A 539 11.76 10.76 26.82
C ALA A 539 11.88 10.03 25.47
N ALA A 540 10.86 9.26 25.08
CA ALA A 540 10.84 8.56 23.80
C ALA A 540 10.88 9.54 22.62
N ALA A 541 10.13 10.65 22.67
CA ALA A 541 10.14 11.67 21.63
C ALA A 541 11.52 12.36 21.53
N THR A 542 12.17 12.65 22.67
CA THR A 542 13.52 13.20 22.70
C THR A 542 14.55 12.24 22.08
N THR A 543 14.48 10.97 22.45
CA THR A 543 15.33 9.91 21.88
C THR A 543 15.10 9.78 20.37
N LEU A 544 13.85 9.84 19.91
CA LEU A 544 13.52 9.77 18.49
C LEU A 544 14.11 10.94 17.69
N ALA A 545 14.06 12.16 18.25
CA ALA A 545 14.68 13.34 17.63
C ALA A 545 16.22 13.20 17.56
N GLN A 546 16.85 12.66 18.61
CA GLN A 546 18.27 12.37 18.63
C GLN A 546 18.64 11.31 17.57
N LEU A 547 17.89 10.19 17.49
CA LEU A 547 18.09 9.16 16.46
C LEU A 547 18.02 9.73 15.05
N ARG A 548 17.07 10.64 14.78
CA ARG A 548 16.95 11.30 13.48
C ARG A 548 18.24 12.02 13.10
N THR A 549 18.79 12.82 14.03
CA THR A 549 20.02 13.57 13.80
C THR A 549 21.24 12.66 13.62
N GLU A 550 21.39 11.64 14.48
CA GLU A 550 22.50 10.70 14.43
C GLU A 550 22.48 9.87 13.12
N MET A 551 21.31 9.44 12.69
CA MET A 551 21.15 8.68 11.43
C MET A 551 21.33 9.57 10.21
N ALA A 552 20.86 10.80 10.21
CA ALA A 552 21.14 11.77 9.14
C ALA A 552 22.65 11.96 8.96
N THR A 553 23.37 12.14 10.05
CA THR A 553 24.86 12.24 10.06
C THR A 553 25.51 10.96 9.51
N SER A 554 25.07 9.79 9.96
CA SER A 554 25.64 8.49 9.54
C SER A 554 25.40 8.21 8.05
N LEU A 555 24.25 8.63 7.53
CA LEU A 555 23.89 8.54 6.12
C LEU A 555 24.51 9.64 5.27
N GLY A 556 24.96 10.77 5.89
CA GLY A 556 25.48 11.95 5.20
C GLY A 556 24.39 12.69 4.41
N VAL A 557 23.21 12.81 5.01
CA VAL A 557 22.04 13.52 4.45
C VAL A 557 21.57 14.58 5.44
N ASP A 558 20.76 15.53 4.97
CA ASP A 558 20.14 16.53 5.84
C ASP A 558 18.99 15.89 6.65
N ALA A 559 18.81 16.33 7.92
CA ALA A 559 17.87 15.77 8.89
C ALA A 559 16.43 16.29 8.72
#